data_23be880eb80ee57f6a1a5ab9fe73219f
#
_entry.id   23be880eb80ee57f6a1a5ab9fe73219f
#
_cell.length_a   1.000
_cell.length_b   1.000
_cell.length_c   1.000
_cell.angle_alpha   90.00
_cell.angle_beta   90.00
_cell.angle_gamma   90.00
#
_symmetry.space_group_name_H-M   'P 1'
#
loop_
_entity.id
_entity.type
_entity.pdbx_description
1 polymer ?
#
loop_
_entity_poly.entity_id
_entity_poly.type
_entity_poly.pdbx_seq_one_letter_code
_entity_poly.pdbx_strand_id
1 'polypeptide(L)'
;NSDETTGRKKQYELNKTRNDLQKKYNSKLDFQKALDIVLATNMISVGVDVDRLGIMIINGFPKSTSEYIQASSRVGRKHPGLVLMSYRSTKKRDLSHYENFIAMHQSIYKFVEPISVSPFSSGARQKGLIGLLTAYLQHKNPKDTPDQYSADDLSSASEWITNAVKNIYQGDEHLLACAEKDLKE
;
A
#
# COMPACT_ATOMS: atom_id res chain seq x y z
N ASN A 1 -15.52 6.79 -24.34
CA ASN A 1 -14.12 7.17 -24.07
C ASN A 1 -13.56 6.30 -22.95
N SER A 2 -12.38 5.76 -23.17
CA SER A 2 -11.66 4.97 -22.17
C SER A 2 -10.30 5.56 -21.88
N ASP A 3 -9.82 5.42 -20.66
CA ASP A 3 -8.47 5.80 -20.25
C ASP A 3 -7.90 4.75 -19.28
N GLU A 4 -6.59 4.79 -19.07
CA GLU A 4 -5.87 3.83 -18.24
C GLU A 4 -5.19 4.59 -17.09
N THR A 5 -5.26 4.00 -15.89
CA THR A 5 -4.57 4.52 -14.70
C THR A 5 -3.63 3.44 -14.18
N THR A 6 -2.38 3.49 -14.60
CA THR A 6 -1.34 2.54 -14.23
C THR A 6 -0.13 3.24 -13.65
N GLY A 7 0.73 2.49 -12.94
CA GLY A 7 2.00 3.01 -12.41
C GLY A 7 3.00 3.47 -13.48
N ARG A 8 2.68 3.29 -14.77
CA ARG A 8 3.51 3.76 -15.91
C ARG A 8 3.22 5.21 -16.30
N LYS A 9 2.04 5.74 -15.92
CA LYS A 9 1.69 7.14 -16.21
C LYS A 9 2.44 8.11 -15.31
N LYS A 10 2.82 9.25 -15.88
CA LYS A 10 3.41 10.35 -15.12
C LYS A 10 2.34 11.04 -14.25
N GLN A 11 2.76 11.67 -13.16
CA GLN A 11 1.85 12.29 -12.19
C GLN A 11 0.87 13.27 -12.82
N TYR A 12 1.29 14.07 -13.82
CA TYR A 12 0.42 15.03 -14.51
C TYR A 12 -0.69 14.33 -15.32
N GLU A 13 -0.40 13.18 -15.92
CA GLU A 13 -1.38 12.40 -16.68
C GLU A 13 -2.43 11.77 -15.75
N LEU A 14 -2.01 11.31 -14.58
CA LEU A 14 -2.91 10.81 -13.53
C LEU A 14 -3.87 11.91 -13.05
N ASN A 15 -3.36 13.12 -12.84
CA ASN A 15 -4.17 14.27 -12.46
C ASN A 15 -5.17 14.65 -13.58
N LYS A 16 -4.76 14.58 -14.84
CA LYS A 16 -5.64 14.81 -15.99
C LYS A 16 -6.76 13.77 -16.02
N THR A 17 -6.43 12.47 -15.94
CA THR A 17 -7.41 11.39 -15.90
C THR A 17 -8.38 11.53 -14.73
N ARG A 18 -7.89 11.94 -13.55
CA ARG A 18 -8.74 12.22 -12.38
C ARG A 18 -9.73 13.36 -12.64
N ASN A 19 -9.26 14.45 -13.23
CA ASN A 19 -10.13 15.59 -13.58
C ASN A 19 -11.18 15.20 -14.65
N ASP A 20 -10.78 14.40 -15.63
CA ASP A 20 -11.70 13.90 -16.66
C ASP A 20 -12.73 12.91 -16.09
N LEU A 21 -12.37 12.13 -15.08
CA LEU A 21 -13.29 11.28 -14.33
C LEU A 21 -14.34 12.06 -13.53
N GLN A 22 -14.04 13.27 -13.10
CA GLN A 22 -15.01 14.11 -12.36
C GLN A 22 -16.03 14.79 -13.26
N LYS A 23 -15.77 14.87 -14.58
CA LYS A 23 -16.69 15.50 -15.53
C LYS A 23 -17.99 14.70 -15.63
N LYS A 24 -19.11 15.39 -15.46
CA LYS A 24 -20.44 14.79 -15.65
C LYS A 24 -20.72 14.62 -17.14
N TYR A 25 -21.35 13.52 -17.50
CA TYR A 25 -21.88 13.33 -18.85
C TYR A 25 -22.98 14.38 -19.14
N ASN A 26 -22.84 15.08 -20.24
CA ASN A 26 -23.87 16.00 -20.74
C ASN A 26 -24.23 15.61 -22.17
N SER A 27 -25.44 15.11 -22.36
CA SER A 27 -25.92 14.54 -23.63
C SER A 27 -25.93 15.53 -24.82
N LYS A 28 -25.87 16.84 -24.58
CA LYS A 28 -26.00 17.87 -25.63
C LYS A 28 -24.67 18.40 -26.17
N LEU A 29 -23.56 18.26 -25.48
CA LEU A 29 -22.31 18.95 -25.81
C LEU A 29 -21.00 18.19 -25.69
N ASP A 30 -20.96 17.02 -25.01
CA ASP A 30 -19.69 16.46 -24.55
C ASP A 30 -19.51 14.94 -24.70
N PHE A 31 -19.96 14.34 -25.82
CA PHE A 31 -19.65 12.94 -26.11
C PHE A 31 -18.13 12.61 -26.08
N GLN A 32 -17.28 13.62 -26.18
CA GLN A 32 -15.83 13.46 -26.27
C GLN A 32 -15.06 13.73 -24.96
N LYS A 33 -15.71 14.25 -23.90
CA LYS A 33 -14.97 14.73 -22.71
C LYS A 33 -15.19 13.93 -21.44
N ALA A 34 -16.30 13.21 -21.30
CA ALA A 34 -16.52 12.35 -20.15
C ALA A 34 -15.89 10.97 -20.39
N LEU A 35 -15.21 10.43 -19.39
CA LEU A 35 -14.68 9.05 -19.44
C LEU A 35 -15.79 8.08 -19.02
N ASP A 36 -16.02 7.07 -19.85
CA ASP A 36 -17.00 6.02 -19.63
C ASP A 36 -16.40 4.83 -18.89
N ILE A 37 -15.15 4.48 -19.23
CA ILE A 37 -14.42 3.33 -18.67
C ILE A 37 -13.00 3.77 -18.32
N VAL A 38 -12.54 3.34 -17.15
CA VAL A 38 -11.14 3.50 -16.73
C VAL A 38 -10.58 2.15 -16.36
N LEU A 39 -9.50 1.76 -17.02
CA LEU A 39 -8.70 0.62 -16.64
C LEU A 39 -7.67 1.05 -15.59
N ALA A 40 -7.65 0.37 -14.46
CA ALA A 40 -6.72 0.70 -13.39
C ALA A 40 -6.12 -0.56 -12.77
N THR A 41 -4.86 -0.47 -12.41
CA THR A 41 -4.17 -1.42 -11.55
C THR A 41 -4.33 -0.98 -10.08
N ASN A 42 -3.46 -1.38 -9.19
CA ASN A 42 -3.47 -1.05 -7.75
C ASN A 42 -3.61 0.46 -7.41
N MET A 43 -3.48 1.34 -8.42
CA MET A 43 -3.59 2.80 -8.25
C MET A 43 -4.99 3.27 -7.85
N ILE A 44 -6.05 2.51 -8.13
CA ILE A 44 -7.41 2.87 -7.68
C ILE A 44 -7.56 2.78 -6.16
N SER A 45 -6.83 1.89 -5.50
CA SER A 45 -6.80 1.80 -4.04
C SER A 45 -6.13 3.00 -3.39
N VAL A 46 -5.29 3.76 -4.13
CA VAL A 46 -4.52 4.89 -3.62
C VAL A 46 -5.02 6.20 -4.22
N GLY A 47 -5.85 6.94 -3.48
CA GLY A 47 -6.07 8.37 -3.70
C GLY A 47 -7.00 8.83 -4.82
N VAL A 48 -7.67 7.95 -5.57
CA VAL A 48 -8.71 8.37 -6.54
C VAL A 48 -10.06 8.49 -5.84
N ASP A 49 -10.48 9.72 -5.62
CA ASP A 49 -11.79 10.03 -5.03
C ASP A 49 -12.70 10.63 -6.13
N VAL A 50 -13.62 9.83 -6.65
CA VAL A 50 -14.56 10.21 -7.69
C VAL A 50 -15.96 9.73 -7.33
N ASP A 51 -16.81 10.67 -6.94
CA ASP A 51 -18.16 10.39 -6.42
C ASP A 51 -19.11 9.74 -7.43
N ARG A 52 -18.87 9.90 -8.71
CA ARG A 52 -19.78 9.42 -9.78
C ARG A 52 -19.57 7.98 -10.20
N LEU A 53 -18.56 7.27 -9.63
CA LEU A 53 -18.31 5.87 -9.97
C LEU A 53 -19.47 5.00 -9.47
N GLY A 54 -20.21 4.41 -10.40
CA GLY A 54 -21.38 3.57 -10.10
C GLY A 54 -21.12 2.08 -10.27
N ILE A 55 -20.18 1.69 -11.15
CA ILE A 55 -19.86 0.29 -11.43
C ILE A 55 -18.36 0.07 -11.35
N MET A 56 -17.97 -1.04 -10.74
CA MET A 56 -16.58 -1.51 -10.74
C MET A 56 -16.54 -2.98 -11.12
N ILE A 57 -15.60 -3.35 -11.97
CA ILE A 57 -15.30 -4.73 -12.30
C ILE A 57 -13.90 -5.03 -11.78
N ILE A 58 -13.79 -6.03 -10.89
CA ILE A 58 -12.52 -6.48 -10.33
C ILE A 58 -12.16 -7.82 -10.98
N ASN A 59 -11.06 -7.86 -11.72
CA ASN A 59 -10.62 -9.06 -12.42
C ASN A 59 -9.63 -9.90 -11.59
N GLY A 60 -10.13 -10.90 -10.91
CA GLY A 60 -9.44 -11.73 -9.92
C GLY A 60 -9.44 -11.08 -8.55
N PHE A 61 -9.43 -11.92 -7.50
CA PHE A 61 -9.43 -11.41 -6.13
C PHE A 61 -8.09 -10.69 -5.81
N PRO A 62 -8.11 -9.49 -5.23
CA PRO A 62 -6.91 -8.75 -4.82
C PRO A 62 -6.01 -9.56 -3.91
N LYS A 63 -4.77 -9.13 -3.70
CA LYS A 63 -3.80 -9.89 -2.90
C LYS A 63 -4.21 -10.03 -1.44
N SER A 64 -4.92 -9.05 -0.92
CA SER A 64 -5.44 -9.05 0.45
C SER A 64 -6.91 -8.63 0.49
N THR A 65 -7.60 -9.01 1.56
CA THR A 65 -8.98 -8.59 1.84
C THR A 65 -9.04 -7.10 2.10
N SER A 66 -8.03 -6.53 2.73
CA SER A 66 -7.92 -5.08 2.92
C SER A 66 -7.87 -4.32 1.58
N GLU A 67 -7.10 -4.81 0.61
CA GLU A 67 -7.04 -4.23 -0.73
C GLU A 67 -8.39 -4.33 -1.46
N TYR A 68 -9.09 -5.46 -1.31
CA TYR A 68 -10.45 -5.64 -1.84
C TYR A 68 -11.42 -4.60 -1.26
N ILE A 69 -11.43 -4.42 0.07
CA ILE A 69 -12.28 -3.43 0.74
C ILE A 69 -11.94 -2.01 0.28
N GLN A 70 -10.66 -1.67 0.22
CA GLN A 70 -10.21 -0.34 -0.22
C GLN A 70 -10.58 -0.03 -1.67
N ALA A 71 -10.50 -1.03 -2.56
CA ALA A 71 -10.89 -0.86 -3.95
C ALA A 71 -12.41 -0.74 -4.08
N SER A 72 -13.17 -1.68 -3.55
CA SER A 72 -14.63 -1.74 -3.68
C SER A 72 -15.34 -0.53 -3.04
N SER A 73 -14.78 0.03 -1.96
CA SER A 73 -15.31 1.24 -1.30
C SER A 73 -15.19 2.53 -2.14
N ARG A 74 -14.52 2.49 -3.29
CA ARG A 74 -14.44 3.64 -4.21
C ARG A 74 -15.68 3.83 -5.08
N VAL A 75 -16.58 2.87 -5.08
CA VAL A 75 -17.82 2.87 -5.87
C VAL A 75 -19.03 3.02 -4.94
N GLY A 76 -20.06 3.70 -5.42
CA GLY A 76 -21.31 3.82 -4.66
C GLY A 76 -21.27 4.87 -3.54
N ARG A 77 -20.44 5.90 -3.63
CA ARG A 77 -20.30 6.91 -2.57
C ARG A 77 -21.49 7.83 -2.40
N LYS A 78 -22.06 8.29 -3.51
CA LYS A 78 -23.26 9.17 -3.48
C LYS A 78 -24.54 8.46 -3.85
N HIS A 79 -24.44 7.44 -4.70
CA HIS A 79 -25.56 6.65 -5.19
C HIS A 79 -25.20 5.17 -5.04
N PRO A 80 -26.18 4.27 -4.92
CA PRO A 80 -25.89 2.83 -4.90
C PRO A 80 -24.99 2.44 -6.06
N GLY A 81 -23.97 1.65 -5.78
CA GLY A 81 -22.99 1.17 -6.75
C GLY A 81 -23.01 -0.36 -6.84
N LEU A 82 -22.46 -0.87 -7.94
CA LEU A 82 -22.32 -2.29 -8.19
C LEU A 82 -20.85 -2.67 -8.34
N VAL A 83 -20.42 -3.67 -7.58
CA VAL A 83 -19.10 -4.28 -7.72
C VAL A 83 -19.26 -5.68 -8.28
N LEU A 84 -18.70 -5.91 -9.46
CA LEU A 84 -18.70 -7.20 -10.13
C LEU A 84 -17.33 -7.87 -9.96
N MET A 85 -17.31 -9.04 -9.33
CA MET A 85 -16.11 -9.85 -9.17
C MET A 85 -16.01 -10.87 -10.31
N SER A 86 -14.95 -10.80 -11.11
CA SER A 86 -14.62 -11.80 -12.12
C SER A 86 -13.53 -12.72 -11.57
N TYR A 87 -13.91 -13.91 -11.12
CA TYR A 87 -12.98 -14.91 -10.61
C TYR A 87 -12.38 -15.73 -11.74
N ARG A 88 -11.07 -16.01 -11.65
CA ARG A 88 -10.36 -16.84 -12.63
C ARG A 88 -10.39 -18.29 -12.20
N SER A 89 -11.09 -19.13 -12.93
CA SER A 89 -11.22 -20.58 -12.65
C SER A 89 -9.88 -21.34 -12.60
N THR A 90 -8.86 -20.84 -13.31
CA THR A 90 -7.52 -21.43 -13.32
C THR A 90 -6.69 -21.13 -12.07
N LYS A 91 -7.14 -20.22 -11.20
CA LYS A 91 -6.44 -19.86 -9.96
C LYS A 91 -7.15 -20.41 -8.74
N LYS A 92 -6.52 -21.34 -8.04
CA LYS A 92 -7.05 -21.98 -6.83
C LYS A 92 -7.55 -20.98 -5.79
N ARG A 93 -6.84 -19.84 -5.63
CA ARG A 93 -7.24 -18.79 -4.71
C ARG A 93 -8.54 -18.11 -5.11
N ASP A 94 -8.70 -17.77 -6.39
CA ASP A 94 -9.92 -17.16 -6.90
C ASP A 94 -11.11 -18.12 -6.75
N LEU A 95 -10.90 -19.43 -7.01
CA LEU A 95 -11.90 -20.46 -6.82
C LEU A 95 -12.34 -20.57 -5.35
N SER A 96 -11.40 -20.59 -4.41
CA SER A 96 -11.70 -20.63 -2.98
C SER A 96 -12.52 -19.40 -2.53
N HIS A 97 -12.19 -18.20 -3.03
CA HIS A 97 -12.97 -17.00 -2.73
C HIS A 97 -14.37 -17.03 -3.36
N TYR A 98 -14.52 -17.64 -4.53
CA TYR A 98 -15.82 -17.83 -5.17
C TYR A 98 -16.70 -18.78 -4.35
N GLU A 99 -16.18 -19.92 -3.95
CA GLU A 99 -16.89 -20.92 -3.14
C GLU A 99 -17.35 -20.37 -1.78
N ASN A 100 -16.53 -19.52 -1.18
CA ASN A 100 -16.80 -18.92 0.13
C ASN A 100 -17.39 -17.50 0.05
N PHE A 101 -17.84 -17.05 -1.11
CA PHE A 101 -18.25 -15.67 -1.36
C PHE A 101 -19.26 -15.15 -0.35
N ILE A 102 -20.34 -15.88 -0.11
CA ILE A 102 -21.43 -15.47 0.80
C ILE A 102 -20.90 -15.40 2.24
N ALA A 103 -20.24 -16.45 2.71
CA ALA A 103 -19.73 -16.51 4.08
C ALA A 103 -18.69 -15.42 4.37
N MET A 104 -17.81 -15.15 3.39
CA MET A 104 -16.81 -14.09 3.48
C MET A 104 -17.46 -12.70 3.56
N HIS A 105 -18.46 -12.40 2.72
CA HIS A 105 -19.10 -11.09 2.72
C HIS A 105 -20.00 -10.85 3.92
N GLN A 106 -20.60 -11.88 4.51
CA GLN A 106 -21.37 -11.76 5.75
C GLN A 106 -20.51 -11.33 6.95
N SER A 107 -19.22 -11.60 6.91
CA SER A 107 -18.30 -11.28 8.00
C SER A 107 -16.93 -10.81 7.49
N ILE A 108 -16.93 -9.96 6.46
CA ILE A 108 -15.73 -9.59 5.70
C ILE A 108 -14.57 -9.07 6.55
N TYR A 109 -14.86 -8.35 7.62
CA TYR A 109 -13.84 -7.81 8.52
C TYR A 109 -13.06 -8.87 9.31
N LYS A 110 -13.62 -10.08 9.47
CA LYS A 110 -12.91 -11.22 10.09
C LYS A 110 -11.79 -11.76 9.20
N PHE A 111 -11.89 -11.53 7.90
CA PHE A 111 -10.94 -12.00 6.91
C PHE A 111 -9.87 -10.96 6.54
N VAL A 112 -9.91 -9.80 7.19
CA VAL A 112 -8.85 -8.79 7.00
C VAL A 112 -7.58 -9.30 7.65
N GLU A 113 -6.52 -9.36 6.86
CA GLU A 113 -5.22 -9.85 7.29
C GLU A 113 -4.63 -8.91 8.35
N PRO A 114 -4.11 -9.44 9.46
CA PRO A 114 -3.45 -8.62 10.46
C PRO A 114 -2.18 -8.00 9.86
N ILE A 115 -2.03 -6.69 10.00
CA ILE A 115 -0.81 -5.98 9.61
C ILE A 115 0.05 -5.86 10.86
N SER A 116 1.27 -6.37 10.80
CA SER A 116 2.24 -6.11 11.85
C SER A 116 2.64 -4.64 11.82
N VAL A 117 2.31 -3.92 12.87
CA VAL A 117 2.73 -2.53 13.09
C VAL A 117 3.96 -2.44 14.00
N SER A 118 4.57 -3.56 14.33
CA SER A 118 5.80 -3.59 15.13
C SER A 118 6.97 -3.06 14.30
N PRO A 119 7.51 -1.87 14.62
CA PRO A 119 8.61 -1.26 13.86
C PRO A 119 9.90 -2.07 13.93
N PHE A 120 10.03 -2.95 14.95
CA PHE A 120 11.19 -3.82 15.15
C PHE A 120 10.89 -5.31 14.87
N SER A 121 9.85 -5.61 14.09
CA SER A 121 9.67 -6.97 13.57
C SER A 121 10.88 -7.39 12.69
N SER A 122 11.17 -8.69 12.62
CA SER A 122 12.29 -9.22 11.83
C SER A 122 12.34 -8.67 10.40
N GLY A 123 11.20 -8.67 9.70
CA GLY A 123 11.13 -8.14 8.33
C GLY A 123 11.36 -6.61 8.24
N ALA A 124 10.98 -5.84 9.26
CA ALA A 124 11.25 -4.41 9.32
C ALA A 124 12.74 -4.13 9.58
N ARG A 125 13.36 -4.87 10.50
CA ARG A 125 14.80 -4.76 10.78
C ARG A 125 15.64 -5.09 9.56
N GLN A 126 15.41 -6.23 8.92
CA GLN A 126 16.16 -6.65 7.72
C GLN A 126 16.11 -5.62 6.57
N LYS A 127 14.99 -4.90 6.42
CA LYS A 127 14.84 -3.94 5.33
C LYS A 127 15.16 -2.50 5.72
N GLY A 128 14.96 -2.14 6.97
CA GLY A 128 14.99 -0.75 7.44
C GLY A 128 16.22 -0.36 8.26
N LEU A 129 16.88 -1.33 8.91
CA LEU A 129 17.95 -1.03 9.88
C LEU A 129 19.14 -0.33 9.23
N ILE A 130 19.59 -0.81 8.06
CA ILE A 130 20.69 -0.21 7.31
C ILE A 130 20.33 1.23 6.89
N GLY A 131 19.10 1.44 6.40
CA GLY A 131 18.63 2.78 6.02
C GLY A 131 18.57 3.74 7.21
N LEU A 132 18.12 3.27 8.37
CA LEU A 132 18.09 4.06 9.61
C LEU A 132 19.50 4.44 10.08
N LEU A 133 20.43 3.47 10.08
CA LEU A 133 21.82 3.67 10.44
C LEU A 133 22.50 4.69 9.51
N THR A 134 22.30 4.54 8.20
CA THR A 134 22.82 5.47 7.21
C THR A 134 22.26 6.88 7.41
N ALA A 135 20.94 7.00 7.64
CA ALA A 135 20.30 8.30 7.89
C ALA A 135 20.84 8.98 9.15
N TYR A 136 21.04 8.22 10.23
CA TYR A 136 21.62 8.74 11.47
C TYR A 136 23.06 9.24 11.26
N LEU A 137 23.88 8.45 10.57
CA LEU A 137 25.28 8.81 10.27
C LEU A 137 25.35 10.08 9.42
N GLN A 138 24.54 10.16 8.37
CA GLN A 138 24.47 11.32 7.49
C GLN A 138 23.97 12.58 8.21
N HIS A 139 23.04 12.42 9.14
CA HIS A 139 22.54 13.56 9.92
C HIS A 139 23.57 14.07 10.91
N LYS A 140 24.30 13.17 11.57
CA LYS A 140 25.27 13.52 12.62
C LYS A 140 26.61 14.01 12.08
N ASN A 141 27.11 13.36 11.03
CA ASN A 141 28.40 13.66 10.41
C ASN A 141 28.33 13.39 8.90
N PRO A 142 27.78 14.34 8.09
CA PRO A 142 27.59 14.14 6.66
C PRO A 142 28.91 13.82 5.96
N LYS A 143 28.95 12.73 5.20
CA LYS A 143 30.09 12.34 4.37
C LYS A 143 29.63 12.00 2.97
N ASP A 144 30.50 12.19 1.97
CA ASP A 144 30.14 12.00 0.56
C ASP A 144 29.91 10.52 0.18
N THR A 145 30.65 9.62 0.84
CA THR A 145 30.56 8.19 0.57
C THR A 145 30.50 7.36 1.85
N PRO A 146 29.85 6.18 1.84
CA PRO A 146 29.76 5.30 3.01
C PRO A 146 31.10 4.84 3.57
N ASP A 147 32.11 4.69 2.72
CA ASP A 147 33.44 4.19 3.11
C ASP A 147 34.22 5.16 4.01
N GLN A 148 33.76 6.40 4.13
CA GLN A 148 34.39 7.42 4.96
C GLN A 148 33.99 7.33 6.44
N TYR A 149 33.00 6.52 6.79
CA TYR A 149 32.60 6.33 8.18
C TYR A 149 33.58 5.38 8.90
N SER A 150 34.04 5.83 10.07
CA SER A 150 34.93 5.05 10.92
C SER A 150 34.17 4.01 11.73
N ALA A 151 34.90 3.04 12.30
CA ALA A 151 34.32 2.10 13.24
C ALA A 151 33.68 2.77 14.48
N ASP A 152 34.23 3.91 14.92
CA ASP A 152 33.69 4.68 16.02
C ASP A 152 32.36 5.37 15.66
N ASP A 153 32.20 5.84 14.42
CA ASP A 153 30.93 6.38 13.92
C ASP A 153 29.87 5.30 13.93
N LEU A 154 30.19 4.09 13.45
CA LEU A 154 29.27 2.95 13.42
C LEU A 154 28.89 2.46 14.81
N SER A 155 29.84 2.38 15.75
CA SER A 155 29.55 2.00 17.14
C SER A 155 28.64 3.02 17.82
N SER A 156 28.88 4.31 17.62
CA SER A 156 28.01 5.38 18.15
C SER A 156 26.57 5.30 17.58
N ALA A 157 26.43 4.99 16.31
CA ALA A 157 25.13 4.82 15.68
C ALA A 157 24.38 3.57 16.21
N SER A 158 25.10 2.47 16.37
CA SER A 158 24.57 1.22 16.95
C SER A 158 24.09 1.41 18.38
N GLU A 159 24.88 2.12 19.19
CA GLU A 159 24.51 2.45 20.57
C GLU A 159 23.24 3.34 20.61
N TRP A 160 23.16 4.34 19.75
CA TRP A 160 21.97 5.18 19.65
C TRP A 160 20.72 4.39 19.30
N ILE A 161 20.80 3.49 18.30
CA ILE A 161 19.68 2.63 17.91
C ILE A 161 19.28 1.72 19.08
N THR A 162 20.25 1.08 19.74
CA THR A 162 19.99 0.21 20.88
C THR A 162 19.30 0.97 22.03
N ASN A 163 19.74 2.17 22.33
CA ASN A 163 19.11 3.02 23.34
C ASN A 163 17.70 3.46 22.94
N ALA A 164 17.48 3.79 21.66
CA ALA A 164 16.14 4.11 21.15
C ALA A 164 15.19 2.92 21.28
N VAL A 165 15.65 1.70 20.96
CA VAL A 165 14.88 0.47 21.15
C VAL A 165 14.54 0.23 22.61
N LYS A 166 15.52 0.38 23.53
CA LYS A 166 15.29 0.26 24.98
C LYS A 166 14.22 1.23 25.48
N ASN A 167 14.24 2.46 25.01
CA ASN A 167 13.26 3.47 25.43
C ASN A 167 11.84 3.20 24.89
N ILE A 168 11.71 2.61 23.69
CA ILE A 168 10.41 2.30 23.06
C ILE A 168 9.81 1.02 23.63
N TYR A 169 10.63 -0.01 23.84
CA TYR A 169 10.20 -1.35 24.26
C TYR A 169 10.64 -1.66 25.69
N GLN A 170 10.28 -0.80 26.64
CA GLN A 170 10.60 -0.99 28.04
C GLN A 170 10.19 -2.39 28.53
N GLY A 171 11.17 -3.28 28.68
CA GLY A 171 10.99 -4.62 29.27
C GLY A 171 10.91 -5.79 28.28
N ASP A 172 11.01 -5.60 26.97
CA ASP A 172 11.08 -6.72 26.01
C ASP A 172 12.54 -7.08 25.69
N GLU A 173 13.15 -7.90 26.55
CA GLU A 173 14.54 -8.36 26.41
C GLU A 173 14.78 -9.16 25.11
N HIS A 174 13.75 -9.85 24.60
CA HIS A 174 13.87 -10.62 23.36
C HIS A 174 14.04 -9.71 22.14
N LEU A 175 13.28 -8.62 22.06
CA LEU A 175 13.41 -7.65 20.96
C LEU A 175 14.75 -6.92 21.00
N LEU A 176 15.24 -6.62 22.19
CA LEU A 176 16.56 -6.02 22.38
C LEU A 176 17.68 -6.96 21.90
N ALA A 177 17.67 -8.22 22.31
CA ALA A 177 18.65 -9.21 21.88
C ALA A 177 18.64 -9.41 20.35
N CYS A 178 17.46 -9.40 19.73
CA CYS A 178 17.33 -9.47 18.28
C CYS A 178 17.92 -8.23 17.57
N ALA A 179 17.66 -7.04 18.08
CA ALA A 179 18.20 -5.80 17.50
C ALA A 179 19.73 -5.74 17.63
N GLU A 180 20.28 -6.12 18.78
CA GLU A 180 21.73 -6.19 19.02
C GLU A 180 22.43 -7.21 18.12
N LYS A 181 21.77 -8.34 17.82
CA LYS A 181 22.29 -9.33 16.89
C LYS A 181 22.36 -8.78 15.47
N ASP A 182 21.26 -8.19 14.99
CA ASP A 182 21.17 -7.67 13.62
C ASP A 182 22.11 -6.45 13.40
N LEU A 183 22.49 -5.72 14.46
CA LEU A 183 23.46 -4.62 14.40
C LEU A 183 24.94 -5.11 14.36
N LYS A 184 25.19 -6.35 14.71
CA LYS A 184 26.53 -6.96 14.67
C LYS A 184 26.83 -7.69 13.34
N GLU A 185 25.80 -8.03 12.58
CA GLU A 185 25.87 -8.58 11.23
C GLU A 185 26.02 -7.46 10.17
#